data_f3b92098ec3fa27ecaa5ddf125b09a1f
#
_entry.id   f3b92098ec3fa27ecaa5ddf125b09a1f
#
_cell.length_a   1.000
_cell.length_b   1.000
_cell.length_c   1.000
_cell.angle_alpha   90.00
_cell.angle_beta   90.00
_cell.angle_gamma   90.00
#
_symmetry.space_group_name_H-M   'P 1'
#
loop_
_entity.id
_entity.type
_entity.pdbx_description
1 polymer ?
#
loop_
_entity_poly.entity_id
_entity_poly.type
_entity_poly.pdbx_seq_one_letter_code
_entity_poly.pdbx_strand_id
1 'polypeptide(L)'
;MANAAEYYTKDKQNKSRGEPTEDMALVYVFRPATLGAAIKTWAFADDQFLGVSKSKGYYFAHVPPGKHIFWSKAENTSALELNVEAGHTYYFKQAIKMGFNKARVKMIQIDETEAEKLIDKCGYTKPTEAGRQRAEEIAANRMDRAENKAAKKKEKQATREDDD
;
A
#
# COMPACT_ATOMS: atom_id res chain seq x y z
N MET A 1 10.58 3.10 -28.71
CA MET A 1 11.03 2.17 -27.66
C MET A 1 10.05 2.20 -26.51
N ALA A 2 9.47 1.06 -26.21
CA ALA A 2 8.63 0.96 -25.03
C ALA A 2 9.47 1.33 -23.82
N ASN A 3 9.03 2.32 -23.09
CA ASN A 3 9.69 2.71 -21.87
C ASN A 3 9.44 1.60 -20.84
N ALA A 4 10.42 0.71 -20.68
CA ALA A 4 10.32 -0.43 -19.77
C ALA A 4 10.03 -0.01 -18.32
N ALA A 5 9.97 1.29 -18.05
CA ALA A 5 9.78 1.85 -16.73
C ALA A 5 8.32 2.18 -16.38
N GLU A 6 7.38 2.01 -17.28
CA GLU A 6 5.99 2.32 -16.94
C GLU A 6 5.32 1.11 -16.31
N TYR A 7 5.27 1.12 -14.98
CA TYR A 7 4.65 0.07 -14.20
C TYR A 7 3.17 0.35 -13.92
N TYR A 8 2.69 1.55 -14.23
CA TYR A 8 1.31 1.93 -14.00
C TYR A 8 0.89 3.08 -14.92
N THR A 9 -0.43 3.23 -15.10
CA THR A 9 -1.02 4.40 -15.71
C THR A 9 -1.81 5.16 -14.65
N LYS A 10 -1.88 6.48 -14.77
CA LYS A 10 -2.61 7.33 -13.83
C LYS A 10 -3.54 8.26 -14.59
N ASP A 11 -4.80 8.30 -14.17
CA ASP A 11 -5.80 9.19 -14.70
C ASP A 11 -6.28 10.14 -13.60
N LYS A 12 -5.88 11.41 -13.68
CA LYS A 12 -6.23 12.43 -12.68
C LYS A 12 -7.72 12.76 -12.69
N GLN A 13 -8.39 12.55 -13.80
CA GLN A 13 -9.82 12.82 -13.94
C GLN A 13 -10.67 11.66 -13.42
N ASN A 14 -10.09 10.49 -13.36
CA ASN A 14 -10.79 9.29 -12.94
C ASN A 14 -10.75 9.20 -11.40
N LYS A 15 -11.94 9.14 -10.80
CA LYS A 15 -12.11 8.97 -9.36
C LYS A 15 -12.85 7.66 -9.07
N SER A 16 -12.42 6.61 -9.73
CA SER A 16 -13.02 5.28 -9.56
C SER A 16 -13.05 4.85 -8.10
N ARG A 17 -14.14 4.20 -7.73
CA ARG A 17 -14.35 3.64 -6.40
C ARG A 17 -14.78 2.19 -6.53
N GLY A 18 -14.39 1.39 -5.55
CA GLY A 18 -14.82 0.02 -5.44
C GLY A 18 -15.83 -0.13 -4.32
N GLU A 19 -16.39 -1.31 -4.23
CA GLU A 19 -17.30 -1.71 -3.15
C GLU A 19 -16.82 -3.03 -2.57
N PRO A 20 -16.92 -3.23 -1.24
CA PRO A 20 -16.67 -4.54 -0.69
C PRO A 20 -17.79 -5.49 -1.11
N THR A 21 -17.54 -6.79 -1.02
CA THR A 21 -18.54 -7.82 -1.32
C THR A 21 -18.87 -8.60 -0.05
N GLU A 22 -19.87 -9.47 -0.13
CA GLU A 22 -20.20 -10.37 0.97
C GLU A 22 -19.02 -11.28 1.34
N ASP A 23 -18.15 -11.57 0.38
CA ASP A 23 -17.05 -12.52 0.55
C ASP A 23 -15.68 -11.86 0.69
N MET A 24 -15.57 -10.57 0.39
CA MET A 24 -14.27 -9.88 0.29
C MET A 24 -14.29 -8.52 0.98
N ALA A 25 -13.17 -8.17 1.58
CA ALA A 25 -12.92 -6.80 2.02
C ALA A 25 -12.43 -5.95 0.84
N LEU A 26 -12.58 -4.64 0.94
CA LEU A 26 -12.01 -3.70 -0.03
C LEU A 26 -10.92 -2.90 0.65
N VAL A 27 -9.76 -2.79 0.00
CA VAL A 27 -8.61 -2.06 0.53
C VAL A 27 -8.19 -0.99 -0.45
N TYR A 28 -8.13 0.26 0.04
CA TYR A 28 -7.59 1.40 -0.71
C TYR A 28 -6.18 1.72 -0.23
N VAL A 29 -5.32 2.10 -1.15
CA VAL A 29 -3.98 2.59 -0.82
C VAL A 29 -3.77 3.93 -1.53
N PHE A 30 -3.36 4.94 -0.77
CA PHE A 30 -3.11 6.30 -1.25
C PHE A 30 -1.63 6.64 -1.14
N ARG A 31 -1.13 7.29 -2.17
CA ARG A 31 0.23 7.83 -2.19
C ARG A 31 0.15 9.35 -2.40
N PRO A 32 -0.24 10.10 -1.34
CA PRO A 32 -0.62 11.52 -1.54
C PRO A 32 0.53 12.50 -1.63
N ALA A 33 1.68 12.17 -1.04
CA ALA A 33 2.75 13.15 -0.86
C ALA A 33 3.46 13.54 -2.15
N THR A 34 3.84 14.80 -2.27
CA THR A 34 4.68 15.30 -3.35
C THR A 34 6.16 15.12 -3.04
N LEU A 35 6.52 15.04 -1.76
CA LEU A 35 7.90 14.78 -1.34
C LEU A 35 8.34 13.42 -1.90
N GLY A 36 9.49 13.38 -2.55
CA GLY A 36 9.96 12.17 -3.20
C GLY A 36 9.12 11.77 -4.41
N ALA A 37 8.62 12.75 -5.18
CA ALA A 37 7.65 12.53 -6.25
C ALA A 37 8.09 11.50 -7.31
N ALA A 38 9.39 11.34 -7.53
CA ALA A 38 9.92 10.38 -8.50
C ALA A 38 10.01 8.94 -7.95
N ILE A 39 9.76 8.75 -6.65
CA ILE A 39 9.93 7.46 -6.00
C ILE A 39 8.66 6.63 -6.17
N LYS A 40 8.80 5.45 -6.75
CA LYS A 40 7.72 4.47 -6.85
C LYS A 40 7.55 3.75 -5.52
N THR A 41 6.32 3.59 -5.10
CA THR A 41 5.99 2.80 -3.92
C THR A 41 5.03 1.69 -4.31
N TRP A 42 5.35 0.49 -3.88
CA TRP A 42 4.61 -0.72 -4.17
C TRP A 42 3.83 -1.13 -2.92
N ALA A 43 2.64 -1.66 -3.08
CA ALA A 43 1.84 -2.13 -1.95
C ALA A 43 1.34 -3.55 -2.18
N PHE A 44 1.32 -4.31 -1.09
CA PHE A 44 0.93 -5.73 -1.10
C PHE A 44 0.10 -6.06 0.13
N ALA A 45 -0.75 -7.07 -0.02
CA ALA A 45 -1.38 -7.79 1.09
C ALA A 45 -0.86 -9.21 1.00
N ASP A 46 0.03 -9.61 1.92
CA ASP A 46 0.80 -10.86 1.82
C ASP A 46 1.54 -10.89 0.48
N ASP A 47 1.27 -11.88 -0.38
CA ASP A 47 1.85 -11.94 -1.72
C ASP A 47 0.96 -11.28 -2.80
N GLN A 48 -0.23 -10.83 -2.43
CA GLN A 48 -1.14 -10.18 -3.38
C GLN A 48 -0.68 -8.75 -3.68
N PHE A 49 -0.47 -8.47 -4.96
CA PHE A 49 -0.12 -7.13 -5.41
C PHE A 49 -1.36 -6.22 -5.38
N LEU A 50 -1.25 -5.09 -4.68
CA LEU A 50 -2.33 -4.11 -4.61
C LEU A 50 -2.17 -2.99 -5.63
N GLY A 51 -0.96 -2.51 -5.83
CA GLY A 51 -0.69 -1.45 -6.80
C GLY A 51 0.67 -0.82 -6.64
N VAL A 52 0.98 0.08 -7.57
CA VAL A 52 2.23 0.85 -7.57
C VAL A 52 1.92 2.26 -8.06
N SER A 53 2.57 3.25 -7.48
CA SER A 53 2.37 4.64 -7.86
C SER A 53 3.54 5.51 -7.42
N LYS A 54 3.69 6.64 -8.09
CA LYS A 54 4.45 7.79 -7.61
C LYS A 54 3.45 8.72 -6.89
N SER A 55 3.83 9.96 -6.62
CA SER A 55 2.98 10.89 -5.87
C SER A 55 1.59 11.10 -6.50
N LYS A 56 0.61 11.37 -5.64
CA LYS A 56 -0.77 11.68 -6.00
C LYS A 56 -1.49 10.58 -6.79
N GLY A 57 -1.19 9.32 -6.44
CA GLY A 57 -1.88 8.16 -6.99
C GLY A 57 -2.63 7.39 -5.92
N TYR A 58 -3.69 6.72 -6.30
CA TYR A 58 -4.37 5.76 -5.42
C TYR A 58 -4.89 4.57 -6.23
N TYR A 59 -5.12 3.49 -5.54
CA TYR A 59 -5.67 2.27 -6.13
C TYR A 59 -6.42 1.51 -5.04
N PHE A 60 -7.18 0.51 -5.45
CA PHE A 60 -7.89 -0.35 -4.53
C PHE A 60 -7.96 -1.78 -5.07
N ALA A 61 -8.17 -2.72 -4.17
CA ALA A 61 -8.29 -4.13 -4.52
C ALA A 61 -9.15 -4.87 -3.50
N HIS A 62 -9.76 -5.96 -3.93
CA HIS A 62 -10.45 -6.87 -3.04
C HIS A 62 -9.45 -7.80 -2.39
N VAL A 63 -9.61 -8.03 -1.08
CA VAL A 63 -8.73 -8.86 -0.28
C VAL A 63 -9.60 -9.85 0.50
N PRO A 64 -9.24 -11.14 0.55
CA PRO A 64 -9.99 -12.11 1.33
C PRO A 64 -10.05 -11.73 2.81
N PRO A 65 -11.13 -12.08 3.52
CA PRO A 65 -11.18 -11.82 4.97
C PRO A 65 -10.12 -12.62 5.71
N GLY A 66 -9.69 -12.10 6.84
CA GLY A 66 -8.68 -12.74 7.68
C GLY A 66 -7.51 -11.82 7.97
N LYS A 67 -6.50 -12.39 8.60
CA LYS A 67 -5.27 -11.71 8.95
C LYS A 67 -4.35 -11.59 7.75
N HIS A 68 -3.90 -10.36 7.46
CA HIS A 68 -2.98 -10.09 6.38
C HIS A 68 -1.86 -9.18 6.85
N ILE A 69 -0.72 -9.31 6.21
CA ILE A 69 0.37 -8.39 6.36
C ILE A 69 0.30 -7.43 5.18
N PHE A 70 -0.06 -6.16 5.47
CA PHE A 70 -0.07 -5.09 4.48
C PHE A 70 1.31 -4.43 4.50
N TRP A 71 1.96 -4.36 3.35
CA TRP A 71 3.31 -3.82 3.31
C TRP A 71 3.57 -3.00 2.07
N SER A 72 4.48 -2.04 2.22
CA SER A 72 4.90 -1.16 1.15
C SER A 72 6.40 -1.30 0.92
N LYS A 73 6.79 -1.24 -0.34
CA LYS A 73 8.18 -1.31 -0.77
C LYS A 73 8.57 -0.04 -1.53
N ALA A 74 9.57 0.64 -1.03
CA ALA A 74 10.33 1.69 -1.72
C ALA A 74 11.81 1.30 -1.59
N GLU A 75 12.67 2.16 -1.09
CA GLU A 75 14.04 1.76 -0.74
C GLU A 75 14.04 0.89 0.51
N ASN A 76 13.07 1.12 1.41
CA ASN A 76 12.81 0.28 2.58
C ASN A 76 11.53 -0.52 2.41
N THR A 77 11.22 -1.34 3.39
CA THR A 77 9.93 -2.04 3.50
C THR A 77 9.26 -1.61 4.80
N SER A 78 7.99 -1.23 4.72
CA SER A 78 7.16 -0.92 5.89
C SER A 78 5.96 -1.88 5.90
N ALA A 79 5.65 -2.45 7.05
CA ALA A 79 4.59 -3.45 7.15
C ALA A 79 3.75 -3.27 8.41
N LEU A 80 2.50 -3.69 8.33
CA LEU A 80 1.61 -3.80 9.48
C LEU A 80 0.69 -5.00 9.28
N GLU A 81 0.30 -5.61 10.39
CA GLU A 81 -0.66 -6.72 10.38
C GLU A 81 -2.05 -6.19 10.72
N LEU A 82 -3.04 -6.61 9.95
CA LEU A 82 -4.43 -6.22 10.19
C LEU A 82 -5.35 -7.37 9.82
N ASN A 83 -6.34 -7.61 10.68
CA ASN A 83 -7.41 -8.55 10.38
C ASN A 83 -8.54 -7.80 9.68
N VAL A 84 -8.84 -8.18 8.45
CA VAL A 84 -9.91 -7.54 7.65
C VAL A 84 -11.13 -8.44 7.57
N GLU A 85 -12.29 -7.83 7.52
CA GLU A 85 -13.57 -8.54 7.47
C GLU A 85 -14.24 -8.34 6.12
N ALA A 86 -14.90 -9.37 5.61
CA ALA A 86 -15.70 -9.27 4.39
C ALA A 86 -16.80 -8.22 4.58
N GLY A 87 -17.12 -7.50 3.52
CA GLY A 87 -18.13 -6.45 3.55
C GLY A 87 -17.64 -5.11 4.10
N HIS A 88 -16.39 -5.02 4.53
CA HIS A 88 -15.81 -3.80 5.11
C HIS A 88 -14.75 -3.20 4.19
N THR A 89 -14.53 -1.90 4.32
CA THR A 89 -13.53 -1.16 3.56
C THR A 89 -12.44 -0.63 4.49
N TYR A 90 -11.19 -0.77 4.05
CA TYR A 90 -10.01 -0.36 4.82
C TYR A 90 -9.19 0.59 3.96
N TYR A 91 -8.55 1.55 4.60
CA TYR A 91 -7.80 2.60 3.91
C TYR A 91 -6.40 2.71 4.49
N PHE A 92 -5.41 2.79 3.59
CA PHE A 92 -4.01 2.98 3.97
C PHE A 92 -3.43 4.13 3.17
N LYS A 93 -2.46 4.82 3.76
CA LYS A 93 -1.65 5.77 3.02
C LYS A 93 -0.17 5.41 3.14
N GLN A 94 0.55 5.71 2.10
CA GLN A 94 1.99 5.56 2.03
C GLN A 94 2.62 6.93 2.24
N ALA A 95 3.15 7.18 3.43
CA ALA A 95 3.83 8.41 3.75
C ALA A 95 5.31 8.27 3.40
N ILE A 96 5.88 9.30 2.78
CA ILE A 96 7.30 9.32 2.45
C ILE A 96 8.02 10.25 3.41
N LYS A 97 9.10 9.75 4.00
CA LYS A 97 10.01 10.53 4.82
C LYS A 97 11.38 10.55 4.15
N MET A 98 11.96 11.72 3.99
CA MET A 98 13.33 11.84 3.48
C MET A 98 14.28 11.70 4.66
N GLY A 99 15.06 10.61 4.65
CA GLY A 99 16.18 10.44 5.58
C GLY A 99 17.47 10.95 4.96
N PHE A 100 18.58 10.72 5.67
CA PHE A 100 19.91 11.18 5.28
C PHE A 100 20.42 10.48 4.05
N ASN A 101 20.05 10.27 3.03
CA ASN A 101 20.43 9.61 1.76
C ASN A 101 19.35 8.70 1.19
N LYS A 102 18.22 8.52 1.89
CA LYS A 102 17.19 7.60 1.42
C LYS A 102 15.80 8.13 1.70
N ALA A 103 14.92 7.95 0.74
CA ALA A 103 13.50 8.11 0.97
C ALA A 103 12.94 6.83 1.60
N ARG A 104 12.14 6.98 2.63
CA ARG A 104 11.53 5.84 3.32
C ARG A 104 10.01 5.93 3.24
N VAL A 105 9.39 4.82 2.90
CA VAL A 105 7.93 4.73 2.93
C VAL A 105 7.47 4.21 4.29
N LYS A 106 6.33 4.73 4.75
CA LYS A 106 5.63 4.19 5.92
C LYS A 106 4.19 3.91 5.53
N MET A 107 3.74 2.68 5.78
CA MET A 107 2.36 2.25 5.57
C MET A 107 1.54 2.60 6.81
N ILE A 108 0.48 3.38 6.65
CA ILE A 108 -0.32 3.90 7.76
C ILE A 108 -1.79 3.63 7.46
N GLN A 109 -2.51 3.04 8.42
CA GLN A 109 -3.95 2.92 8.31
C GLN A 109 -4.59 4.27 8.60
N ILE A 110 -5.57 4.67 7.78
CA ILE A 110 -6.29 5.92 7.93
C ILE A 110 -7.80 5.66 7.99
N ASP A 111 -8.56 6.64 8.44
CA ASP A 111 -10.01 6.53 8.48
C ASP A 111 -10.66 6.98 7.16
N GLU A 112 -11.96 6.76 7.05
CA GLU A 112 -12.74 7.12 5.87
C GLU A 112 -12.72 8.62 5.60
N THR A 113 -12.76 9.45 6.64
CA THR A 113 -12.76 10.90 6.49
C THR A 113 -11.48 11.39 5.81
N GLU A 114 -10.32 10.89 6.23
CA GLU A 114 -9.05 11.22 5.60
C GLU A 114 -8.98 10.66 4.18
N ALA A 115 -9.46 9.43 3.97
CA ALA A 115 -9.47 8.80 2.66
C ALA A 115 -10.29 9.60 1.65
N GLU A 116 -11.45 10.10 2.02
CA GLU A 116 -12.28 10.92 1.14
C GLU A 116 -11.57 12.19 0.67
N LYS A 117 -10.82 12.81 1.56
CA LYS A 117 -10.01 13.99 1.21
C LYS A 117 -8.90 13.63 0.23
N LEU A 118 -8.31 12.45 0.39
CA LEU A 118 -7.21 12.00 -0.47
C LEU A 118 -7.69 11.58 -1.86
N ILE A 119 -8.89 11.03 -1.99
CA ILE A 119 -9.46 10.71 -3.30
C ILE A 119 -9.53 11.95 -4.18
N ASP A 120 -9.93 13.08 -3.60
CA ASP A 120 -10.00 14.35 -4.34
C ASP A 120 -8.64 14.84 -4.83
N LYS A 121 -7.59 14.52 -4.09
CA LYS A 121 -6.23 14.99 -4.38
C LYS A 121 -5.42 14.03 -5.25
N CYS A 122 -5.86 12.79 -5.39
CA CYS A 122 -5.11 11.74 -6.08
C CYS A 122 -5.83 11.30 -7.35
N GLY A 123 -5.06 10.75 -8.29
CA GLY A 123 -5.60 10.14 -9.49
C GLY A 123 -5.61 8.62 -9.39
N TYR A 124 -6.58 8.00 -10.04
CA TYR A 124 -6.70 6.54 -10.05
C TYR A 124 -5.57 5.92 -10.88
N THR A 125 -4.87 4.95 -10.31
CA THR A 125 -3.79 4.26 -11.00
C THR A 125 -4.15 2.79 -11.26
N LYS A 126 -3.69 2.30 -12.41
CA LYS A 126 -3.80 0.89 -12.77
C LYS A 126 -2.42 0.35 -13.12
N PRO A 127 -2.05 -0.84 -12.62
CA PRO A 127 -0.77 -1.43 -13.00
C PRO A 127 -0.79 -1.86 -14.47
N THR A 128 0.37 -1.77 -15.11
CA THR A 128 0.59 -2.35 -16.43
C THR A 128 1.02 -3.80 -16.28
N GLU A 129 1.14 -4.52 -17.40
CA GLU A 129 1.68 -5.89 -17.38
C GLU A 129 3.11 -5.89 -16.82
N ALA A 130 3.93 -4.93 -17.22
CA ALA A 130 5.29 -4.77 -16.68
C ALA A 130 5.25 -4.54 -15.17
N GLY A 131 4.28 -3.78 -14.67
CA GLY A 131 4.07 -3.56 -13.25
C GLY A 131 3.74 -4.83 -12.51
N ARG A 132 2.83 -5.65 -13.04
CA ARG A 132 2.46 -6.93 -12.44
C ARG A 132 3.62 -7.89 -12.37
N GLN A 133 4.41 -7.99 -13.45
CA GLN A 133 5.59 -8.85 -13.49
C GLN A 133 6.63 -8.42 -12.47
N ARG A 134 6.90 -7.13 -12.37
CA ARG A 134 7.85 -6.61 -11.40
C ARG A 134 7.35 -6.84 -9.96
N ALA A 135 6.05 -6.71 -9.73
CA ALA A 135 5.44 -6.98 -8.43
C ALA A 135 5.65 -8.43 -7.99
N GLU A 136 5.52 -9.40 -8.90
CA GLU A 136 5.78 -10.80 -8.59
C GLU A 136 7.22 -11.02 -8.10
N GLU A 137 8.19 -10.39 -8.76
CA GLU A 137 9.59 -10.47 -8.34
C GLU A 137 9.82 -9.86 -6.97
N ILE A 138 9.20 -8.70 -6.71
CA ILE A 138 9.31 -8.01 -5.42
C ILE A 138 8.70 -8.87 -4.32
N ALA A 139 7.52 -9.43 -4.55
CA ALA A 139 6.82 -10.28 -3.58
C ALA A 139 7.64 -11.52 -3.24
N ALA A 140 8.20 -12.18 -4.24
CA ALA A 140 9.02 -13.39 -4.04
C ALA A 140 10.26 -13.11 -3.18
N ASN A 141 10.84 -11.91 -3.29
CA ASN A 141 12.09 -11.57 -2.61
C ASN A 141 11.89 -10.86 -1.26
N ARG A 142 10.69 -10.34 -0.99
CA ARG A 142 10.50 -9.40 0.13
C ARG A 142 9.42 -9.82 1.12
N MET A 143 8.62 -10.80 0.83
CA MET A 143 7.55 -11.23 1.72
C MET A 143 8.07 -11.62 3.11
N ASP A 144 9.13 -12.40 3.17
CA ASP A 144 9.76 -12.81 4.43
C ASP A 144 10.17 -11.60 5.28
N ARG A 145 10.72 -10.57 4.63
CA ARG A 145 11.13 -9.35 5.33
C ARG A 145 9.93 -8.58 5.88
N ALA A 146 8.85 -8.52 5.13
CA ALA A 146 7.61 -7.86 5.56
C ALA A 146 7.00 -8.58 6.76
N GLU A 147 6.94 -9.90 6.73
CA GLU A 147 6.47 -10.71 7.85
C GLU A 147 7.28 -10.46 9.11
N ASN A 148 8.61 -10.44 9.00
CA ASN A 148 9.49 -10.18 10.11
C ASN A 148 9.28 -8.78 10.71
N LYS A 149 9.05 -7.77 9.87
CA LYS A 149 8.78 -6.41 10.35
C LYS A 149 7.44 -6.29 11.07
N ALA A 150 6.41 -6.92 10.54
CA ALA A 150 5.09 -6.92 11.16
C ALA A 150 5.13 -7.63 12.52
N ALA A 151 5.82 -8.77 12.60
CA ALA A 151 5.99 -9.53 13.84
C ALA A 151 6.73 -8.70 14.90
N LYS A 152 7.79 -8.00 14.50
CA LYS A 152 8.56 -7.12 15.42
C LYS A 152 7.71 -5.97 15.96
N LYS A 153 6.88 -5.36 15.12
CA LYS A 153 5.97 -4.29 15.56
C LYS A 153 4.97 -4.79 16.58
N LYS A 154 4.38 -5.96 16.34
CA LYS A 154 3.41 -6.59 17.22
C LYS A 154 4.04 -6.93 18.57
N GLU A 155 5.25 -7.47 18.57
CA GLU A 155 6.01 -7.79 19.77
C GLU A 155 6.32 -6.54 20.60
N LYS A 156 6.75 -5.45 19.97
CA LYS A 156 7.01 -4.17 20.63
C LYS A 156 5.75 -3.60 21.27
N GLN A 157 4.61 -3.70 20.58
CA GLN A 157 3.34 -3.22 21.09
C GLN A 157 2.88 -4.02 22.30
N ALA A 158 2.98 -5.34 22.24
CA ALA A 158 2.64 -6.23 23.36
C ALA A 158 3.51 -5.91 24.59
N THR A 159 4.81 -5.69 24.40
CA THR A 159 5.74 -5.32 25.48
C THR A 159 5.34 -3.99 26.12
N ARG A 160 4.92 -3.01 25.33
CA ARG A 160 4.47 -1.70 25.84
C ARG A 160 3.18 -1.80 26.65
N GLU A 161 2.27 -2.67 26.24
CA GLU A 161 1.01 -2.89 26.98
C GLU A 161 1.26 -3.61 28.31
N ASP A 162 2.23 -4.51 28.37
CA ASP A 162 2.60 -5.23 29.59
C ASP A 162 3.34 -4.34 30.61
N ASP A 163 3.97 -3.25 30.18
CA ASP A 163 4.70 -2.32 31.03
C ASP A 163 3.79 -1.24 31.67
N ASP A 164 2.54 -1.18 31.28
CA ASP A 164 1.53 -0.30 31.85
C ASP A 164 0.73 -1.08 32.91
#